data_50725447bf07ecc7c6c77e2f9e5af9f3
#
_entry.id   50725447bf07ecc7c6c77e2f9e5af9f3
#
_cell.length_a   1.000
_cell.length_b   1.000
_cell.length_c   1.000
_cell.angle_alpha   90.00
_cell.angle_beta   90.00
_cell.angle_gamma   90.00
#
_symmetry.space_group_name_H-M   'P 1'
#
loop_
_entity.id
_entity.type
_entity.pdbx_description
1 polymer ?
#
loop_
_entity_poly.entity_id
_entity_poly.type
_entity_poly.pdbx_seq_one_letter_code
_entity_poly.pdbx_strand_id
1 'polypeptide(L)'
;MKLTKEQIKQVEEKLYVDYDFYYDDTKYEVIDHIASEIENEMKINSFETALDKVFSKWKHRLQETEWSGMHLYGKIKMPLFYKSQLMSTFRNDLFIWVALSLFFPAIIYLLKDAMEIETINTTVFIYKIVVFVIAVLLNKYTLNSYQNGRYTTVYGQIAAFSNKKTMTAISLMAVSMILMQRNSYVYHEQNFILWLSVLVFFNAFYFMFIIKYCNYFRHLKLVKNIKKWKNA
;
A
#
# COMPACT_ATOMS: atom_id res chain seq x y z
N MET A 1 24.35 25.24 3.12
CA MET A 1 25.31 24.71 4.12
C MET A 1 24.81 23.34 4.49
N LYS A 2 25.63 22.31 4.62
CA LYS A 2 25.16 20.97 5.03
C LYS A 2 25.38 20.78 6.52
N LEU A 3 24.48 20.06 7.18
CA LEU A 3 24.63 19.70 8.58
C LEU A 3 25.83 18.74 8.78
N THR A 4 26.55 18.92 9.88
CA THR A 4 27.58 17.96 10.32
C THR A 4 26.92 16.71 10.90
N LYS A 5 27.70 15.62 11.07
CA LYS A 5 27.18 14.39 11.70
C LYS A 5 26.73 14.63 13.15
N GLU A 6 27.42 15.49 13.89
CA GLU A 6 27.05 15.90 15.25
C GLU A 6 25.73 16.66 15.29
N GLN A 7 25.52 17.58 14.35
CA GLN A 7 24.26 18.33 14.23
C GLN A 7 23.08 17.41 13.85
N ILE A 8 23.27 16.46 12.94
CA ILE A 8 22.24 15.46 12.62
C ILE A 8 21.90 14.64 13.87
N LYS A 9 22.89 14.24 14.65
CA LYS A 9 22.68 13.51 15.90
C LYS A 9 21.88 14.34 16.91
N GLN A 10 22.13 15.64 17.04
CA GLN A 10 21.34 16.53 17.89
C GLN A 10 19.87 16.64 17.43
N VAL A 11 19.62 16.69 16.11
CA VAL A 11 18.27 16.64 15.55
C VAL A 11 17.58 15.31 15.91
N GLU A 12 18.30 14.19 15.79
CA GLU A 12 17.78 12.86 16.17
C GLU A 12 17.46 12.79 17.66
N GLU A 13 18.37 13.21 18.53
CA GLU A 13 18.18 13.20 19.97
C GLU A 13 16.97 14.02 20.40
N LYS A 14 16.82 15.25 19.85
CA LYS A 14 15.65 16.09 20.12
C LYS A 14 14.35 15.44 19.67
N LEU A 15 14.34 14.77 18.50
CA LEU A 15 13.19 14.04 18.02
C LEU A 15 12.84 12.84 18.92
N TYR A 16 13.84 12.12 19.45
CA TYR A 16 13.57 10.97 20.33
C TYR A 16 13.08 11.36 21.72
N VAL A 17 13.52 12.51 22.24
CA VAL A 17 13.08 12.97 23.55
C VAL A 17 11.64 13.48 23.50
N ASP A 18 11.27 14.17 22.42
CA ASP A 18 9.99 14.85 22.32
C ASP A 18 8.90 14.01 21.66
N TYR A 19 9.28 13.00 20.85
CA TYR A 19 8.34 12.24 20.00
C TYR A 19 8.70 10.76 19.96
N ASP A 20 7.66 9.89 20.02
CA ASP A 20 7.81 8.44 19.92
C ASP A 20 7.53 7.96 18.50
N PHE A 21 8.57 7.45 17.83
CA PHE A 21 8.47 6.93 16.46
C PHE A 21 8.51 5.40 16.46
N TYR A 22 7.36 4.77 16.24
CA TYR A 22 7.25 3.30 16.17
C TYR A 22 7.87 2.69 14.91
N TYR A 23 8.00 3.46 13.83
CA TYR A 23 8.42 2.97 12.52
C TYR A 23 9.70 3.65 12.04
N ASP A 24 10.66 2.84 11.59
CA ASP A 24 11.94 3.30 11.10
C ASP A 24 11.80 4.24 9.89
N ASP A 25 10.91 3.92 8.93
CA ASP A 25 10.68 4.74 7.74
C ASP A 25 10.15 6.14 8.10
N THR A 26 9.22 6.22 9.05
CA THR A 26 8.67 7.48 9.53
C THR A 26 9.76 8.35 10.17
N LYS A 27 10.60 7.72 10.99
CA LYS A 27 11.71 8.40 11.65
C LYS A 27 12.68 9.01 10.65
N TYR A 28 13.18 8.22 9.71
CA TYR A 28 14.18 8.70 8.74
C TYR A 28 13.61 9.75 7.80
N GLU A 29 12.37 9.62 7.37
CA GLU A 29 11.67 10.60 6.54
C GLU A 29 11.56 11.96 7.27
N VAL A 30 11.16 11.95 8.54
CA VAL A 30 11.04 13.17 9.36
C VAL A 30 12.40 13.82 9.57
N ILE A 31 13.44 13.04 9.89
CA ILE A 31 14.80 13.57 10.07
C ILE A 31 15.29 14.25 8.79
N ASP A 32 15.12 13.62 7.63
CA ASP A 32 15.55 14.15 6.34
C ASP A 32 14.89 15.49 6.02
N HIS A 33 13.59 15.60 6.23
CA HIS A 33 12.85 16.84 6.02
C HIS A 33 13.25 17.94 7.01
N ILE A 34 13.36 17.64 8.31
CA ILE A 34 13.76 18.61 9.33
C ILE A 34 15.19 19.07 9.07
N ALA A 35 16.12 18.15 8.78
CA ALA A 35 17.50 18.50 8.46
C ALA A 35 17.57 19.44 7.25
N SER A 36 16.83 19.14 6.18
CA SER A 36 16.79 20.00 4.99
C SER A 36 16.22 21.40 5.28
N GLU A 37 15.21 21.52 6.15
CA GLU A 37 14.68 22.83 6.55
C GLU A 37 15.67 23.59 7.44
N ILE A 38 16.38 22.91 8.36
CA ILE A 38 17.43 23.53 9.18
C ILE A 38 18.57 24.03 8.30
N GLU A 39 19.04 23.25 7.33
CA GLU A 39 20.07 23.67 6.38
C GLU A 39 19.69 24.95 5.61
N ASN A 40 18.42 25.11 5.29
CA ASN A 40 17.90 26.33 4.66
C ASN A 40 17.85 27.50 5.63
N GLU A 41 17.42 27.31 6.87
CA GLU A 41 17.40 28.37 7.89
C GLU A 41 18.80 28.79 8.31
N MET A 42 19.79 27.91 8.32
CA MET A 42 21.20 28.19 8.62
C MET A 42 21.88 29.10 7.59
N LYS A 43 21.23 29.43 6.48
CA LYS A 43 21.73 30.47 5.56
C LYS A 43 21.69 31.87 6.18
N ILE A 44 20.84 32.07 7.19
CA ILE A 44 20.55 33.37 7.81
C ILE A 44 20.79 33.34 9.33
N ASN A 45 20.62 32.19 9.97
CA ASN A 45 20.63 31.99 11.41
C ASN A 45 21.75 31.03 11.85
N SER A 46 22.10 31.06 13.17
CA SER A 46 22.92 30.00 13.75
C SER A 46 22.17 28.65 13.75
N PHE A 47 22.91 27.56 13.93
CA PHE A 47 22.32 26.22 14.00
C PHE A 47 21.26 26.09 15.12
N GLU A 48 21.56 26.59 16.32
CA GLU A 48 20.66 26.54 17.47
C GLU A 48 19.34 27.26 17.20
N THR A 49 19.43 28.48 16.65
CA THR A 49 18.26 29.29 16.29
C THR A 49 17.46 28.63 15.17
N ALA A 50 18.12 28.07 14.16
CA ALA A 50 17.48 27.34 13.06
C ALA A 50 16.78 26.08 13.57
N LEU A 51 17.42 25.33 14.47
CA LEU A 51 16.87 24.12 15.11
C LEU A 51 15.56 24.43 15.83
N ASP A 52 15.56 25.42 16.73
CA ASP A 52 14.37 25.77 17.53
C ASP A 52 13.23 26.32 16.65
N LYS A 53 13.55 27.12 15.66
CA LYS A 53 12.56 27.66 14.72
C LYS A 53 11.89 26.56 13.90
N VAL A 54 12.68 25.62 13.36
CA VAL A 54 12.16 24.51 12.57
C VAL A 54 11.34 23.56 13.44
N PHE A 55 11.82 23.18 14.63
CA PHE A 55 11.04 22.31 15.53
C PHE A 55 9.73 22.96 15.98
N SER A 56 9.71 24.27 16.26
CA SER A 56 8.47 24.99 16.56
C SER A 56 7.46 24.90 15.41
N LYS A 57 7.91 25.06 14.16
CA LYS A 57 7.08 24.92 12.96
C LYS A 57 6.56 23.48 12.78
N TRP A 58 7.39 22.48 13.12
CA TRP A 58 7.05 21.07 12.96
C TRP A 58 6.22 20.50 14.09
N LYS A 59 6.10 21.17 15.23
CA LYS A 59 5.39 20.69 16.42
C LYS A 59 4.02 20.10 16.12
N HIS A 60 3.19 20.77 15.32
CA HIS A 60 1.87 20.26 14.93
C HIS A 60 1.95 19.06 13.99
N ARG A 61 2.91 19.05 13.05
CA ARG A 61 3.10 17.98 12.06
C ARG A 61 3.62 16.68 12.67
N LEU A 62 4.34 16.78 13.79
CA LEU A 62 4.91 15.66 14.53
C LEU A 62 3.92 15.03 15.52
N GLN A 63 2.77 15.65 15.78
CA GLN A 63 1.75 15.07 16.66
C GLN A 63 1.33 13.70 16.18
N GLU A 64 1.25 12.76 17.12
CA GLU A 64 0.77 11.41 16.87
C GLU A 64 -0.70 11.43 16.43
N THR A 65 -1.01 10.65 15.42
CA THR A 65 -2.36 10.43 14.93
C THR A 65 -2.58 8.96 14.58
N GLU A 66 -3.82 8.51 14.65
CA GLU A 66 -4.20 7.17 14.21
C GLU A 66 -4.74 7.20 12.76
N TRP A 67 -4.41 6.15 12.02
CA TRP A 67 -5.00 5.86 10.72
C TRP A 67 -5.61 4.46 10.72
N SER A 68 -6.87 4.36 10.31
CA SER A 68 -7.64 3.11 10.36
C SER A 68 -8.03 2.58 8.98
N GLY A 69 -7.40 3.04 7.92
CA GLY A 69 -7.49 2.58 6.52
C GLY A 69 -8.71 1.74 6.13
N MET A 70 -9.92 2.31 6.11
CA MET A 70 -11.21 1.64 5.86
C MET A 70 -11.45 0.37 6.72
N HIS A 71 -10.94 0.29 7.92
CA HIS A 71 -10.93 -0.90 8.78
C HIS A 71 -10.24 -2.15 8.17
N LEU A 72 -9.66 -2.01 6.97
CA LEU A 72 -8.99 -3.12 6.26
C LEU A 72 -7.58 -3.39 6.80
N TYR A 73 -6.90 -2.36 7.32
CA TYR A 73 -5.47 -2.41 7.66
C TYR A 73 -5.18 -2.29 9.16
N GLY A 74 -6.21 -2.30 10.01
CA GLY A 74 -6.04 -2.07 11.45
C GLY A 74 -5.78 -0.60 11.79
N LYS A 75 -5.48 -0.35 13.07
CA LYS A 75 -5.11 0.99 13.55
C LYS A 75 -3.59 1.10 13.54
N ILE A 76 -3.07 2.13 12.87
CA ILE A 76 -1.65 2.42 12.79
C ILE A 76 -1.42 3.81 13.33
N LYS A 77 -0.53 3.93 14.32
CA LYS A 77 -0.12 5.19 14.92
C LYS A 77 1.06 5.76 14.14
N MET A 78 1.00 7.04 13.79
CA MET A 78 2.05 7.72 13.04
C MET A 78 1.96 9.24 13.19
N PRO A 79 3.02 10.03 12.91
CA PRO A 79 2.94 11.47 12.84
C PRO A 79 1.95 11.96 11.78
N LEU A 80 1.31 13.09 12.04
CA LEU A 80 0.34 13.71 11.12
C LEU A 80 0.95 13.98 9.74
N PHE A 81 2.22 14.38 9.69
CA PHE A 81 2.97 14.55 8.45
C PHE A 81 2.97 13.29 7.58
N TYR A 82 3.32 12.15 8.18
CA TYR A 82 3.39 10.88 7.44
C TYR A 82 2.01 10.38 7.01
N LYS A 83 0.98 10.64 7.83
CA LYS A 83 -0.41 10.31 7.48
C LYS A 83 -0.85 11.00 6.20
N SER A 84 -0.48 12.25 5.97
CA SER A 84 -0.85 12.98 4.75
C SER A 84 -0.24 12.37 3.49
N GLN A 85 1.02 11.93 3.55
CA GLN A 85 1.69 11.22 2.46
C GLN A 85 1.05 9.85 2.21
N LEU A 86 0.77 9.11 3.29
CA LEU A 86 0.11 7.79 3.20
C LEU A 86 -1.27 7.90 2.55
N MET A 87 -2.06 8.93 2.90
CA MET A 87 -3.38 9.16 2.30
C MET A 87 -3.32 9.46 0.81
N SER A 88 -2.33 10.25 0.38
CA SER A 88 -2.11 10.50 -1.06
C SER A 88 -1.78 9.20 -1.81
N THR A 89 -0.87 8.41 -1.26
CA THR A 89 -0.49 7.11 -1.83
C THR A 89 -1.68 6.15 -1.89
N PHE A 90 -2.45 6.07 -0.81
CA PHE A 90 -3.65 5.24 -0.74
C PHE A 90 -4.70 5.63 -1.76
N ARG A 91 -4.92 6.93 -2.00
CA ARG A 91 -5.85 7.41 -3.04
C ARG A 91 -5.41 6.97 -4.43
N ASN A 92 -4.12 7.02 -4.73
CA ASN A 92 -3.60 6.56 -6.01
C ASN A 92 -3.76 5.03 -6.17
N ASP A 93 -3.48 4.26 -5.10
CA ASP A 93 -3.68 2.81 -5.09
C ASP A 93 -5.16 2.44 -5.29
N LEU A 94 -6.07 3.19 -4.67
CA LEU A 94 -7.51 3.00 -4.82
C LEU A 94 -7.95 3.24 -6.27
N PHE A 95 -7.43 4.28 -6.91
CA PHE A 95 -7.72 4.56 -8.32
C PHE A 95 -7.25 3.42 -9.23
N ILE A 96 -6.02 2.94 -9.03
CA ILE A 96 -5.47 1.79 -9.77
C ILE A 96 -6.32 0.54 -9.54
N TRP A 97 -6.73 0.29 -8.31
CA TRP A 97 -7.58 -0.84 -7.95
C TRP A 97 -8.92 -0.81 -8.67
N VAL A 98 -9.60 0.35 -8.68
CA VAL A 98 -10.89 0.53 -9.39
C VAL A 98 -10.69 0.34 -10.89
N ALA A 99 -9.68 0.98 -11.49
CA ALA A 99 -9.40 0.87 -12.92
C ALA A 99 -9.17 -0.58 -13.35
N LEU A 100 -8.35 -1.33 -12.61
CA LEU A 100 -8.06 -2.73 -12.90
C LEU A 100 -9.30 -3.62 -12.70
N SER A 101 -10.13 -3.34 -11.68
CA SER A 101 -11.36 -4.11 -11.44
C SER A 101 -12.37 -3.99 -12.58
N LEU A 102 -12.39 -2.86 -13.26
CA LEU A 102 -13.28 -2.57 -14.39
C LEU A 102 -12.69 -2.98 -15.74
N PHE A 103 -11.35 -3.04 -15.86
CA PHE A 103 -10.68 -3.20 -17.16
C PHE A 103 -11.10 -4.46 -17.91
N PHE A 104 -11.00 -5.63 -17.30
CA PHE A 104 -11.36 -6.89 -17.93
C PHE A 104 -12.87 -7.00 -18.20
N PRO A 105 -13.78 -6.69 -17.26
CA PRO A 105 -15.20 -6.63 -17.54
C PRO A 105 -15.57 -5.66 -18.69
N ALA A 106 -14.88 -4.52 -18.78
CA ALA A 106 -15.12 -3.58 -19.90
C ALA A 106 -14.73 -4.20 -21.25
N ILE A 107 -13.62 -4.93 -21.34
CA ILE A 107 -13.22 -5.65 -22.55
C ILE A 107 -14.30 -6.68 -22.94
N ILE A 108 -14.78 -7.48 -21.99
CA ILE A 108 -15.84 -8.46 -22.23
C ILE A 108 -17.11 -7.77 -22.72
N TYR A 109 -17.48 -6.64 -22.11
CA TYR A 109 -18.65 -5.86 -22.55
C TYR A 109 -18.53 -5.38 -24.01
N LEU A 110 -17.36 -4.90 -24.41
CA LEU A 110 -17.12 -4.42 -25.78
C LEU A 110 -17.11 -5.55 -26.81
N LEU A 111 -16.70 -6.76 -26.42
CA LEU A 111 -16.56 -7.91 -27.32
C LEU A 111 -17.80 -8.83 -27.31
N LYS A 112 -18.81 -8.57 -26.48
CA LYS A 112 -19.97 -9.47 -26.26
C LYS A 112 -20.71 -9.84 -27.53
N ASP A 113 -20.85 -8.90 -28.48
CA ASP A 113 -21.59 -9.09 -29.71
C ASP A 113 -20.73 -9.73 -30.85
N ALA A 114 -19.40 -9.77 -30.64
CA ALA A 114 -18.43 -10.34 -31.59
C ALA A 114 -17.98 -11.77 -31.20
N MET A 115 -18.32 -12.25 -30.02
CA MET A 115 -17.84 -13.52 -29.48
C MET A 115 -19.03 -14.44 -29.11
N GLU A 116 -18.89 -15.72 -29.38
CA GLU A 116 -19.82 -16.73 -28.91
C GLU A 116 -19.82 -16.83 -27.37
N ILE A 117 -20.97 -17.13 -26.80
CA ILE A 117 -21.16 -17.27 -25.34
C ILE A 117 -20.17 -18.24 -24.72
N GLU A 118 -19.93 -19.38 -25.37
CA GLU A 118 -19.01 -20.39 -24.90
C GLU A 118 -17.57 -19.87 -24.85
N THR A 119 -17.17 -19.09 -25.85
CA THR A 119 -15.85 -18.44 -25.91
C THR A 119 -15.67 -17.41 -24.79
N ILE A 120 -16.70 -16.62 -24.50
CA ILE A 120 -16.69 -15.65 -23.39
C ILE A 120 -16.53 -16.38 -22.05
N ASN A 121 -17.31 -17.43 -21.80
CA ASN A 121 -17.24 -18.21 -20.55
C ASN A 121 -15.87 -18.86 -20.37
N THR A 122 -15.33 -19.45 -21.42
CA THR A 122 -13.98 -20.05 -21.40
C THR A 122 -12.90 -19.02 -21.13
N THR A 123 -12.97 -17.84 -21.77
CA THR A 123 -12.02 -16.74 -21.58
C THR A 123 -12.06 -16.23 -20.14
N VAL A 124 -13.25 -16.01 -19.57
CA VAL A 124 -13.41 -15.59 -18.17
C VAL A 124 -12.89 -16.63 -17.19
N PHE A 125 -13.12 -17.92 -17.48
CA PHE A 125 -12.61 -19.00 -16.64
C PHE A 125 -11.08 -19.06 -16.64
N ILE A 126 -10.44 -19.00 -17.82
CA ILE A 126 -8.97 -18.98 -17.95
C ILE A 126 -8.39 -17.74 -17.25
N TYR A 127 -8.98 -16.57 -17.46
CA TYR A 127 -8.56 -15.35 -16.78
C TYR A 127 -8.55 -15.52 -15.26
N LYS A 128 -9.61 -16.08 -14.67
CA LYS A 128 -9.70 -16.32 -13.24
C LYS A 128 -8.63 -17.27 -12.72
N ILE A 129 -8.37 -18.36 -13.45
CA ILE A 129 -7.29 -19.30 -13.09
C ILE A 129 -5.94 -18.57 -13.07
N VAL A 130 -5.63 -17.81 -14.11
CA VAL A 130 -4.35 -17.06 -14.20
C VAL A 130 -4.21 -16.09 -13.03
N VAL A 131 -5.25 -15.28 -12.75
CA VAL A 131 -5.22 -14.32 -11.64
C VAL A 131 -5.08 -15.03 -10.28
N PHE A 132 -5.77 -16.15 -10.10
CA PHE A 132 -5.68 -16.96 -8.88
C PHE A 132 -4.27 -17.51 -8.67
N VAL A 133 -3.67 -18.11 -9.69
CA VAL A 133 -2.28 -18.64 -9.61
C VAL A 133 -1.29 -17.53 -9.27
N ILE A 134 -1.40 -16.38 -9.93
CA ILE A 134 -0.56 -15.20 -9.65
C ILE A 134 -0.76 -14.76 -8.18
N ALA A 135 -2.00 -14.67 -7.70
CA ALA A 135 -2.29 -14.27 -6.31
C ALA A 135 -1.67 -15.23 -5.28
N VAL A 136 -1.77 -16.54 -5.51
CA VAL A 136 -1.19 -17.57 -4.63
C VAL A 136 0.34 -17.47 -4.60
N LEU A 137 0.98 -17.38 -5.78
CA LEU A 137 2.45 -17.28 -5.89
C LEU A 137 2.97 -16.02 -5.22
N LEU A 138 2.35 -14.88 -5.47
CA LEU A 138 2.72 -13.61 -4.85
C LEU A 138 2.51 -13.65 -3.33
N ASN A 139 1.41 -14.25 -2.86
CA ASN A 139 1.17 -14.37 -1.43
C ASN A 139 2.24 -15.22 -0.73
N LYS A 140 2.64 -16.35 -1.32
CA LYS A 140 3.74 -17.18 -0.82
C LYS A 140 5.06 -16.40 -0.78
N TYR A 141 5.37 -15.66 -1.83
CA TYR A 141 6.56 -14.82 -1.91
C TYR A 141 6.60 -13.76 -0.80
N THR A 142 5.49 -13.03 -0.60
CA THR A 142 5.43 -11.97 0.41
C THR A 142 5.51 -12.51 1.84
N LEU A 143 4.88 -13.65 2.13
CA LEU A 143 4.95 -14.28 3.45
C LEU A 143 6.39 -14.68 3.83
N ASN A 144 7.10 -15.33 2.91
CA ASN A 144 8.46 -15.77 3.14
C ASN A 144 9.43 -14.60 3.36
N SER A 145 9.25 -13.52 2.62
CA SER A 145 10.15 -12.36 2.71
C SER A 145 9.86 -11.47 3.92
N TYR A 146 8.61 -11.42 4.40
CA TYR A 146 8.23 -10.63 5.58
C TYR A 146 8.86 -11.19 6.87
N GLN A 147 8.99 -12.51 6.99
CA GLN A 147 9.60 -13.17 8.14
C GLN A 147 11.09 -12.84 8.31
N ASN A 148 11.76 -12.40 7.26
CA ASN A 148 13.19 -12.05 7.25
C ASN A 148 13.48 -10.56 7.51
N GLY A 149 12.45 -9.73 7.74
CA GLY A 149 12.62 -8.28 7.89
C GLY A 149 12.93 -7.85 9.33
N ARG A 150 14.14 -7.29 9.57
CA ARG A 150 14.55 -6.68 10.84
C ARG A 150 14.01 -5.24 11.03
N TYR A 151 13.34 -4.67 10.05
CA TYR A 151 12.93 -3.26 10.06
C TYR A 151 11.42 -3.15 10.08
N THR A 152 10.92 -2.35 11.02
CA THR A 152 9.49 -2.05 11.12
C THR A 152 9.19 -0.82 10.28
N THR A 153 8.37 -0.96 9.24
CA THR A 153 7.88 0.17 8.43
C THR A 153 6.37 0.21 8.43
N VAL A 154 5.79 1.41 8.22
CA VAL A 154 4.34 1.58 8.09
C VAL A 154 3.78 0.71 6.96
N TYR A 155 4.43 0.70 5.80
CA TYR A 155 4.00 -0.15 4.67
C TYR A 155 4.14 -1.65 4.95
N GLY A 156 5.19 -2.05 5.69
CA GLY A 156 5.36 -3.42 6.16
C GLY A 156 4.23 -3.84 7.10
N GLN A 157 3.85 -2.98 8.01
CA GLN A 157 2.74 -3.21 8.93
C GLN A 157 1.39 -3.32 8.20
N ILE A 158 1.12 -2.45 7.23
CA ILE A 158 -0.07 -2.53 6.36
C ILE A 158 -0.10 -3.88 5.63
N ALA A 159 1.03 -4.30 5.05
CA ALA A 159 1.12 -5.58 4.36
C ALA A 159 0.89 -6.78 5.29
N ALA A 160 1.39 -6.72 6.54
CA ALA A 160 1.19 -7.76 7.55
C ALA A 160 -0.27 -7.87 8.00
N PHE A 161 -0.93 -6.75 8.32
CA PHE A 161 -2.34 -6.75 8.70
C PHE A 161 -3.27 -7.29 7.61
N SER A 162 -2.90 -7.12 6.35
CA SER A 162 -3.69 -7.63 5.23
C SER A 162 -3.59 -9.16 5.04
N ASN A 163 -2.63 -9.85 5.69
CA ASN A 163 -2.39 -11.29 5.47
C ASN A 163 -3.60 -12.18 5.73
N LYS A 164 -4.28 -12.04 6.89
CA LYS A 164 -5.47 -12.85 7.21
C LYS A 164 -6.59 -12.62 6.20
N LYS A 165 -6.84 -11.35 5.86
CA LYS A 165 -7.89 -10.96 4.89
C LYS A 165 -7.56 -11.43 3.48
N THR A 166 -6.26 -11.48 3.14
CA THR A 166 -5.76 -12.02 1.89
C THR A 166 -6.11 -13.50 1.74
N MET A 167 -5.90 -14.32 2.77
CA MET A 167 -6.27 -15.74 2.74
C MET A 167 -7.77 -15.95 2.56
N THR A 168 -8.59 -15.16 3.26
CA THR A 168 -10.05 -15.18 3.07
C THR A 168 -10.45 -14.85 1.64
N ALA A 169 -9.81 -13.83 1.04
CA ALA A 169 -10.09 -13.45 -0.35
C ALA A 169 -9.64 -14.54 -1.34
N ILE A 170 -8.48 -15.22 -1.13
CA ILE A 170 -8.06 -16.38 -1.94
C ILE A 170 -9.08 -17.50 -1.86
N SER A 171 -9.60 -17.79 -0.66
CA SER A 171 -10.64 -18.82 -0.49
C SER A 171 -11.94 -18.45 -1.21
N LEU A 172 -12.37 -17.20 -1.14
CA LEU A 172 -13.52 -16.69 -1.90
C LEU A 172 -13.30 -16.76 -3.42
N MET A 173 -12.07 -16.53 -3.88
CA MET A 173 -11.69 -16.73 -5.27
C MET A 173 -11.91 -18.18 -5.71
N ALA A 174 -11.38 -19.14 -4.96
CA ALA A 174 -11.54 -20.57 -5.26
C ALA A 174 -13.03 -20.97 -5.32
N VAL A 175 -13.82 -20.52 -4.32
CA VAL A 175 -15.27 -20.75 -4.30
C VAL A 175 -15.96 -20.14 -5.51
N SER A 176 -15.59 -18.90 -5.91
CA SER A 176 -16.18 -18.23 -7.08
C SER A 176 -15.89 -18.98 -8.38
N MET A 177 -14.71 -19.59 -8.51
CA MET A 177 -14.38 -20.43 -9.68
C MET A 177 -15.28 -21.65 -9.77
N ILE A 178 -15.45 -22.38 -8.65
CA ILE A 178 -16.29 -23.58 -8.58
C ILE A 178 -17.74 -23.24 -8.90
N LEU A 179 -18.28 -22.18 -8.31
CA LEU A 179 -19.67 -21.76 -8.50
C LEU A 179 -19.95 -21.34 -9.94
N MET A 180 -19.01 -20.65 -10.59
CA MET A 180 -19.20 -20.20 -11.98
C MET A 180 -19.00 -21.30 -13.00
N GLN A 181 -18.19 -22.33 -12.70
CA GLN A 181 -18.04 -23.50 -13.57
C GLN A 181 -19.30 -24.39 -13.55
N ARG A 182 -19.95 -24.49 -12.38
CA ARG A 182 -21.16 -25.30 -12.23
C ARG A 182 -22.40 -24.69 -12.87
N ASN A 183 -22.43 -23.37 -12.99
CA ASN A 183 -23.54 -22.61 -13.57
C ASN A 183 -23.14 -22.06 -14.95
N SER A 184 -23.12 -22.94 -15.97
CA SER A 184 -23.10 -22.52 -17.39
C SER A 184 -24.32 -21.65 -17.78
N TYR A 185 -25.21 -21.41 -16.85
CA TYR A 185 -26.42 -20.56 -16.96
C TYR A 185 -26.17 -19.06 -16.80
N VAL A 186 -24.92 -18.65 -16.60
CA VAL A 186 -24.64 -17.27 -16.15
C VAL A 186 -24.76 -16.24 -17.28
N TYR A 187 -24.64 -16.67 -18.53
CA TYR A 187 -24.82 -15.81 -19.66
C TYR A 187 -26.15 -16.12 -20.39
N HIS A 188 -27.24 -15.57 -19.89
CA HIS A 188 -28.43 -15.29 -20.70
C HIS A 188 -28.42 -13.83 -21.09
N GLU A 189 -28.76 -13.48 -22.32
CA GLU A 189 -28.78 -12.10 -22.79
C GLU A 189 -29.59 -11.18 -21.87
N GLN A 190 -30.68 -11.68 -21.29
CA GLN A 190 -31.52 -10.95 -20.34
C GLN A 190 -30.83 -10.61 -19.00
N ASN A 191 -29.74 -11.32 -18.61
CA ASN A 191 -29.05 -11.14 -17.32
C ASN A 191 -27.59 -10.72 -17.48
N PHE A 192 -27.17 -10.30 -18.67
CA PHE A 192 -25.76 -9.95 -18.94
C PHE A 192 -25.21 -8.86 -18.01
N ILE A 193 -25.99 -7.81 -17.75
CA ILE A 193 -25.58 -6.72 -16.85
C ILE A 193 -25.40 -7.23 -15.43
N LEU A 194 -26.29 -8.10 -14.94
CA LEU A 194 -26.14 -8.69 -13.62
C LEU A 194 -24.88 -9.56 -13.54
N TRP A 195 -24.66 -10.40 -14.55
CA TRP A 195 -23.44 -11.22 -14.63
C TRP A 195 -22.17 -10.37 -14.69
N LEU A 196 -22.14 -9.30 -15.47
CA LEU A 196 -21.03 -8.37 -15.54
C LEU A 196 -20.77 -7.70 -14.18
N SER A 197 -21.83 -7.31 -13.47
CA SER A 197 -21.72 -6.73 -12.12
C SER A 197 -21.10 -7.70 -11.12
N VAL A 198 -21.48 -8.97 -11.19
CA VAL A 198 -20.88 -10.05 -10.39
C VAL A 198 -19.40 -10.23 -10.75
N LEU A 199 -19.05 -10.16 -12.03
CA LEU A 199 -17.65 -10.24 -12.46
C LEU A 199 -16.82 -9.06 -11.93
N VAL A 200 -17.33 -7.84 -11.99
CA VAL A 200 -16.71 -6.63 -11.43
C VAL A 200 -16.50 -6.82 -9.92
N PHE A 201 -17.52 -7.29 -9.20
CA PHE A 201 -17.45 -7.51 -7.76
C PHE A 201 -16.33 -8.51 -7.40
N PHE A 202 -16.23 -9.65 -8.08
CA PHE A 202 -15.16 -10.60 -7.84
C PHE A 202 -13.79 -10.06 -8.24
N ASN A 203 -13.69 -9.31 -9.34
CA ASN A 203 -12.45 -8.66 -9.72
C ASN A 203 -11.98 -7.66 -8.66
N ALA A 204 -12.89 -6.92 -8.03
CA ALA A 204 -12.54 -6.00 -6.95
C ALA A 204 -11.83 -6.72 -5.79
N PHE A 205 -12.28 -7.93 -5.42
CA PHE A 205 -11.57 -8.75 -4.44
C PHE A 205 -10.20 -9.22 -4.94
N TYR A 206 -10.08 -9.61 -6.20
CA TYR A 206 -8.79 -10.03 -6.78
C TYR A 206 -7.76 -8.92 -6.71
N PHE A 207 -8.14 -7.71 -7.05
CA PHE A 207 -7.22 -6.58 -7.10
C PHE A 207 -6.91 -5.95 -5.74
N MET A 208 -7.65 -6.28 -4.67
CA MET A 208 -7.21 -5.98 -3.29
C MET A 208 -5.81 -6.53 -2.99
N PHE A 209 -5.42 -7.64 -3.63
CA PHE A 209 -4.06 -8.17 -3.51
C PHE A 209 -3.01 -7.23 -4.07
N ILE A 210 -3.31 -6.52 -5.15
CA ILE A 210 -2.36 -5.59 -5.79
C ILE A 210 -1.97 -4.50 -4.80
N ILE A 211 -2.92 -3.95 -4.05
CA ILE A 211 -2.63 -2.95 -3.01
C ILE A 211 -1.66 -3.51 -1.97
N LYS A 212 -1.89 -4.75 -1.53
CA LYS A 212 -0.99 -5.42 -0.59
C LYS A 212 0.43 -5.54 -1.16
N TYR A 213 0.58 -5.95 -2.42
CA TYR A 213 1.89 -6.11 -3.05
C TYR A 213 2.57 -4.78 -3.28
N CYS A 214 1.84 -3.74 -3.68
CA CYS A 214 2.39 -2.39 -3.78
C CYS A 214 2.97 -1.94 -2.43
N ASN A 215 2.25 -2.13 -1.33
CA ASN A 215 2.74 -1.80 0.00
C ASN A 215 3.95 -2.65 0.41
N TYR A 216 3.96 -3.93 0.06
CA TYR A 216 5.10 -4.80 0.31
C TYR A 216 6.36 -4.36 -0.48
N PHE A 217 6.24 -4.02 -1.74
CA PHE A 217 7.36 -3.50 -2.53
C PHE A 217 7.86 -2.14 -2.02
N ARG A 218 6.96 -1.27 -1.55
CA ARG A 218 7.33 -0.02 -0.87
C ARG A 218 8.12 -0.32 0.41
N HIS A 219 7.68 -1.26 1.23
CA HIS A 219 8.43 -1.73 2.39
C HIS A 219 9.85 -2.16 2.02
N LEU A 220 10.02 -3.03 1.01
CA LEU A 220 11.35 -3.49 0.59
C LEU A 220 12.24 -2.35 0.12
N LYS A 221 11.71 -1.39 -0.63
CA LYS A 221 12.43 -0.20 -1.08
C LYS A 221 12.89 0.65 0.10
N LEU A 222 12.03 0.88 1.08
CA LEU A 222 12.35 1.64 2.29
C LEU A 222 13.41 0.94 3.13
N VAL A 223 13.29 -0.36 3.36
CA VAL A 223 14.31 -1.16 4.07
C VAL A 223 15.68 -1.04 3.39
N LYS A 224 15.73 -1.06 2.06
CA LYS A 224 16.99 -0.86 1.31
C LYS A 224 17.57 0.55 1.54
N ASN A 225 16.75 1.56 1.57
CA ASN A 225 17.17 2.95 1.82
C ASN A 225 17.67 3.13 3.26
N ILE A 226 16.94 2.61 4.26
CA ILE A 226 17.32 2.65 5.67
C ILE A 226 18.69 1.97 5.89
N LYS A 227 18.92 0.82 5.24
CA LYS A 227 20.23 0.15 5.29
C LYS A 227 21.36 1.03 4.76
N LYS A 228 21.13 1.75 3.65
CA LYS A 228 22.12 2.67 3.11
C LYS A 228 22.43 3.81 4.08
N TRP A 229 21.40 4.37 4.71
CA TRP A 229 21.53 5.43 5.71
C TRP A 229 22.36 4.99 6.92
N LYS A 230 22.11 3.80 7.46
CA LYS A 230 22.84 3.26 8.62
C LYS A 230 24.31 2.97 8.32
N ASN A 231 24.66 2.78 7.05
CA ASN A 231 26.03 2.47 6.62
C ASN A 231 26.79 3.70 6.08
N ALA A 232 26.17 4.86 5.98
CA ALA A 232 26.76 6.15 5.57
C ALA A 232 27.20 6.97 6.78
#